data_bd0f9301b0c4614d58e75bcff40feecb
#
_entry.id   bd0f9301b0c4614d58e75bcff40feecb
#
_cell.length_a   1.000
_cell.length_b   1.000
_cell.length_c   1.000
_cell.angle_alpha   90.00
_cell.angle_beta   90.00
_cell.angle_gamma   90.00
#
_symmetry.space_group_name_H-M   'P 1'
#
loop_
_entity.id
_entity.type
_entity.pdbx_description
1 polymer ?
#
loop_
_entity_poly.entity_id
_entity_poly.type
_entity_poly.pdbx_seq_one_letter_code
_entity_poly.pdbx_strand_id
1 'polypeptide(L)'
;EQRFPGRVAVRIGYDEGLSHRLFSGADAVLVPSRFEPCGLTQMYGLRYGTVPVVAAVGGLADTVIHANPAALAADVATGLTFQPTDAPAFAEALRRLLALHRDPALWARVQKHAMAQPVGWQTSAAAYAKLYESVLRA
;
A
#
# COMPACT_ATOMS: atom_id res chain seq x y z
N GLU A 1 0.04 -22.59 8.50
CA GLU A 1 -0.41 -22.54 9.89
C GLU A 1 0.25 -23.63 10.73
N GLN A 2 0.10 -24.91 10.34
CA GLN A 2 0.68 -26.06 11.08
C GLN A 2 2.19 -25.97 11.31
N ARG A 3 2.95 -25.43 10.35
CA ARG A 3 4.41 -25.28 10.46
C ARG A 3 4.84 -24.17 11.44
N PHE A 4 3.96 -23.18 11.67
CA PHE A 4 4.26 -22.01 12.52
C PHE A 4 3.06 -21.67 13.39
N PRO A 5 2.77 -22.53 14.40
CA PRO A 5 1.59 -22.35 15.27
C PRO A 5 1.70 -21.05 16.08
N GLY A 6 0.60 -20.31 16.15
CA GLY A 6 0.53 -19.02 16.83
C GLY A 6 1.29 -17.86 16.14
N ARG A 7 1.97 -18.12 15.00
CA ARG A 7 2.71 -17.09 14.25
C ARG A 7 2.15 -16.88 12.85
N VAL A 8 1.45 -17.86 12.31
CA VAL A 8 0.78 -17.80 11.02
C VAL A 8 -0.65 -18.26 11.22
N ALA A 9 -1.61 -17.46 10.79
CA ALA A 9 -3.02 -17.80 10.75
C ALA A 9 -3.54 -17.67 9.32
N VAL A 10 -4.46 -18.56 8.94
CA VAL A 10 -5.08 -18.57 7.61
C VAL A 10 -6.59 -18.50 7.78
N ARG A 11 -7.22 -17.53 7.15
CA ARG A 11 -8.66 -17.40 7.04
C ARG A 11 -9.07 -17.47 5.58
N ILE A 12 -9.88 -18.47 5.21
CA ILE A 12 -10.42 -18.62 3.87
C ILE A 12 -11.86 -18.11 3.88
N GLY A 13 -12.18 -17.22 2.95
CA GLY A 13 -13.51 -16.63 2.80
C GLY A 13 -13.45 -15.11 2.66
N TYR A 14 -14.61 -14.51 2.35
CA TYR A 14 -14.77 -13.07 2.32
C TYR A 14 -15.44 -12.59 3.62
N ASP A 15 -14.80 -11.64 4.29
CA ASP A 15 -15.33 -10.99 5.49
C ASP A 15 -14.78 -9.55 5.52
N GLU A 16 -15.61 -8.60 5.14
CA GLU A 16 -15.23 -7.18 5.05
C GLU A 16 -14.84 -6.62 6.43
N GLY A 17 -15.62 -6.93 7.46
CA GLY A 17 -15.33 -6.46 8.82
C GLY A 17 -14.01 -7.01 9.36
N LEU A 18 -13.68 -8.27 9.06
CA LEU A 18 -12.38 -8.85 9.40
C LEU A 18 -11.26 -8.18 8.61
N SER A 19 -11.44 -7.91 7.31
CA SER A 19 -10.41 -7.27 6.49
C SER A 19 -10.04 -5.88 7.03
N HIS A 20 -11.01 -5.07 7.40
CA HIS A 20 -10.77 -3.77 8.03
C HIS A 20 -10.05 -3.89 9.38
N ARG A 21 -10.37 -4.89 10.20
CA ARG A 21 -9.63 -5.15 11.45
C ARG A 21 -8.20 -5.58 11.20
N LEU A 22 -7.95 -6.37 10.14
CA LEU A 22 -6.59 -6.74 9.75
C LEU A 22 -5.79 -5.52 9.31
N PHE A 23 -6.36 -4.63 8.47
CA PHE A 23 -5.69 -3.38 8.12
C PHE A 23 -5.40 -2.51 9.34
N SER A 24 -6.34 -2.37 10.27
CA SER A 24 -6.14 -1.51 11.44
C SER A 24 -5.14 -2.07 12.46
N GLY A 25 -4.89 -3.37 12.44
CA GLY A 25 -4.01 -4.05 13.41
C GLY A 25 -2.67 -4.53 12.85
N ALA A 26 -2.44 -4.43 11.54
CA ALA A 26 -1.21 -4.89 10.92
C ALA A 26 -0.22 -3.75 10.69
N ASP A 27 1.07 -4.04 10.77
CA ASP A 27 2.14 -3.09 10.40
C ASP A 27 2.29 -2.95 8.88
N ALA A 28 2.10 -4.04 8.15
CA ALA A 28 2.26 -4.05 6.71
C ALA A 28 1.23 -4.95 6.01
N VAL A 29 0.89 -4.62 4.76
CA VAL A 29 0.09 -5.46 3.87
C VAL A 29 0.88 -5.85 2.63
N LEU A 30 0.81 -7.13 2.25
CA LEU A 30 1.54 -7.70 1.13
C LEU A 30 0.59 -7.91 -0.05
N VAL A 31 0.91 -7.31 -1.21
CA VAL A 31 0.10 -7.41 -2.44
C VAL A 31 0.99 -7.86 -3.61
N PRO A 32 1.43 -9.14 -3.64
CA PRO A 32 2.32 -9.66 -4.66
C PRO A 32 1.57 -10.08 -5.93
N SER A 33 0.65 -9.27 -6.40
CA SER A 33 -0.18 -9.56 -7.57
C SER A 33 0.66 -9.60 -8.84
N ARG A 34 0.42 -10.59 -9.70
CA ARG A 34 1.03 -10.65 -11.05
C ARG A 34 0.32 -9.76 -12.04
N PHE A 35 -0.95 -9.48 -11.79
CA PHE A 35 -1.80 -8.60 -12.57
C PHE A 35 -2.76 -7.88 -11.62
N GLU A 36 -2.78 -6.56 -11.65
CA GLU A 36 -3.65 -5.74 -10.82
C GLU A 36 -3.99 -4.42 -11.54
N PRO A 37 -5.17 -4.30 -12.16
CA PRO A 37 -5.51 -3.10 -12.93
C PRO A 37 -5.54 -1.83 -12.06
N CYS A 38 -6.08 -1.93 -10.87
CA CYS A 38 -6.30 -0.79 -9.98
C CYS A 38 -5.81 -1.10 -8.56
N GLY A 39 -6.40 -2.10 -7.91
CA GLY A 39 -6.15 -2.49 -6.53
C GLY A 39 -6.79 -1.53 -5.50
N LEU A 40 -7.53 -2.09 -4.57
CA LEU A 40 -8.03 -1.35 -3.41
C LEU A 40 -7.24 -1.68 -2.14
N THR A 41 -6.66 -2.87 -2.08
CA THR A 41 -5.95 -3.39 -0.90
C THR A 41 -4.83 -2.45 -0.43
N GLN A 42 -3.99 -1.96 -1.35
CA GLN A 42 -2.93 -1.00 -1.00
C GLN A 42 -3.50 0.35 -0.56
N MET A 43 -4.61 0.80 -1.17
CA MET A 43 -5.24 2.07 -0.80
C MET A 43 -5.86 2.00 0.61
N TYR A 44 -6.46 0.87 0.97
CA TYR A 44 -6.85 0.62 2.36
C TYR A 44 -5.62 0.62 3.28
N GLY A 45 -4.55 -0.09 2.90
CA GLY A 45 -3.28 -0.05 3.63
C GLY A 45 -2.80 1.38 3.89
N LEU A 46 -2.70 2.19 2.84
CA LEU A 46 -2.32 3.61 2.96
C LEU A 46 -3.22 4.34 3.95
N ARG A 47 -4.54 4.18 3.84
CA ARG A 47 -5.50 4.89 4.71
C ARG A 47 -5.40 4.50 6.17
N TYR A 48 -5.11 3.23 6.47
CA TYR A 48 -4.95 2.73 7.85
C TYR A 48 -3.52 2.91 8.41
N GLY A 49 -2.56 3.37 7.61
CA GLY A 49 -1.15 3.45 8.00
C GLY A 49 -0.46 2.07 8.01
N THR A 50 -1.08 1.08 7.38
CA THR A 50 -0.52 -0.25 7.16
C THR A 50 0.34 -0.22 5.92
N VAL A 51 1.65 -0.25 6.07
CA VAL A 51 2.60 0.00 4.97
C VAL A 51 2.48 -1.05 3.87
N PRO A 52 2.12 -0.67 2.63
CA PRO A 52 1.97 -1.62 1.54
C PRO A 52 3.32 -2.06 0.96
N VAL A 53 3.46 -3.37 0.72
CA VAL A 53 4.56 -3.98 -0.06
C VAL A 53 3.92 -4.62 -1.29
N VAL A 54 4.13 -4.04 -2.45
CA VAL A 54 3.37 -4.38 -3.66
C VAL A 54 4.26 -4.74 -4.83
N ALA A 55 3.80 -5.62 -5.70
CA ALA A 55 4.39 -5.79 -7.02
C ALA A 55 4.19 -4.51 -7.84
N ALA A 56 5.23 -4.07 -8.57
CA ALA A 56 5.16 -2.84 -9.38
C ALA A 56 4.40 -3.09 -10.70
N VAL A 57 3.09 -3.37 -10.60
CA VAL A 57 2.19 -3.65 -11.73
C VAL A 57 0.91 -2.80 -11.64
N GLY A 58 0.44 -2.29 -12.76
CA GLY A 58 -0.81 -1.52 -12.87
C GLY A 58 -0.96 -0.48 -11.77
N GLY A 59 -2.16 -0.35 -11.22
CA GLY A 59 -2.46 0.65 -10.19
C GLY A 59 -1.66 0.52 -8.89
N LEU A 60 -1.02 -0.61 -8.63
CA LEU A 60 -0.10 -0.75 -7.50
C LEU A 60 1.14 0.12 -7.69
N ALA A 61 1.71 0.13 -8.91
CA ALA A 61 2.86 0.96 -9.25
C ALA A 61 2.52 2.46 -9.22
N ASP A 62 1.29 2.82 -9.57
CA ASP A 62 0.84 4.21 -9.66
C ASP A 62 0.47 4.83 -8.30
N THR A 63 0.14 3.99 -7.30
CA THR A 63 -0.41 4.45 -6.02
C THR A 63 0.54 4.33 -4.83
N VAL A 64 1.66 3.58 -4.97
CA VAL A 64 2.64 3.38 -3.89
C VAL A 64 3.97 4.02 -4.26
N ILE A 65 4.39 5.02 -3.50
CA ILE A 65 5.70 5.66 -3.66
C ILE A 65 6.75 4.83 -2.93
N HIS A 66 7.67 4.26 -3.72
CA HIS A 66 8.69 3.35 -3.22
C HIS A 66 9.65 4.00 -2.23
N ALA A 67 9.86 3.38 -1.08
CA ALA A 67 10.78 3.81 -0.04
C ALA A 67 12.25 3.56 -0.43
N ASN A 68 12.72 4.24 -1.50
CA ASN A 68 14.13 4.34 -1.84
C ASN A 68 14.81 5.49 -1.06
N PRO A 69 16.16 5.58 -1.04
CA PRO A 69 16.86 6.62 -0.28
C PRO A 69 16.42 8.04 -0.63
N ALA A 70 16.14 8.33 -1.90
CA ALA A 70 15.71 9.66 -2.34
C ALA A 70 14.31 10.01 -1.84
N ALA A 71 13.35 9.07 -1.95
CA ALA A 71 11.99 9.26 -1.47
C ALA A 71 11.91 9.35 0.07
N LEU A 72 12.77 8.62 0.78
CA LEU A 72 12.89 8.72 2.23
C LEU A 72 13.49 10.06 2.65
N ALA A 73 14.51 10.54 1.95
CA ALA A 73 15.11 11.85 2.21
C ALA A 73 14.16 13.02 1.90
N ALA A 74 13.32 12.86 0.88
CA ALA A 74 12.33 13.87 0.48
C ALA A 74 11.00 13.77 1.28
N ASP A 75 10.89 12.84 2.22
CA ASP A 75 9.68 12.64 3.02
C ASP A 75 8.40 12.35 2.20
N VAL A 76 8.51 11.54 1.15
CA VAL A 76 7.37 11.21 0.27
C VAL A 76 7.07 9.71 0.17
N ALA A 77 7.93 8.85 0.70
CA ALA A 77 7.76 7.40 0.64
C ALA A 77 6.49 6.94 1.36
N THR A 78 5.73 6.02 0.74
CA THR A 78 4.45 5.51 1.29
C THR A 78 4.42 4.00 1.44
N GLY A 79 5.38 3.28 0.87
CA GLY A 79 5.46 1.82 0.92
C GLY A 79 6.64 1.28 0.15
N LEU A 80 6.62 -0.01 -0.14
CA LEU A 80 7.65 -0.66 -0.94
C LEU A 80 7.05 -1.27 -2.21
N THR A 81 7.74 -1.07 -3.32
CA THR A 81 7.42 -1.75 -4.58
C THR A 81 8.56 -2.70 -4.95
N PHE A 82 8.26 -3.78 -5.66
CA PHE A 82 9.26 -4.72 -6.16
C PHE A 82 8.95 -5.18 -7.58
N GLN A 83 9.99 -5.45 -8.33
CA GLN A 83 9.98 -6.06 -9.66
C GLN A 83 11.33 -6.77 -9.92
N PRO A 84 11.33 -7.85 -10.72
CA PRO A 84 10.18 -8.52 -11.33
C PRO A 84 9.23 -9.11 -10.28
N THR A 85 8.02 -9.57 -10.70
CA THR A 85 7.06 -10.21 -9.81
C THR A 85 7.43 -11.68 -9.61
N ASP A 86 8.51 -11.90 -8.88
CA ASP A 86 9.05 -13.22 -8.56
C ASP A 86 9.41 -13.35 -7.06
N ALA A 87 9.75 -14.57 -6.65
CA ALA A 87 10.07 -14.85 -5.25
C ALA A 87 11.37 -14.18 -4.75
N PRO A 88 12.46 -14.10 -5.53
CA PRO A 88 13.67 -13.37 -5.11
C PRO A 88 13.43 -11.89 -4.86
N ALA A 89 12.78 -11.20 -5.80
CA ALA A 89 12.47 -9.76 -5.66
C ALA A 89 11.51 -9.50 -4.50
N PHE A 90 10.51 -10.35 -4.31
CA PHE A 90 9.60 -10.26 -3.16
C PHE A 90 10.34 -10.48 -1.83
N ALA A 91 11.22 -11.49 -1.74
CA ALA A 91 12.02 -11.73 -0.55
C ALA A 91 12.94 -10.55 -0.21
N GLU A 92 13.50 -9.87 -1.22
CA GLU A 92 14.29 -8.66 -1.03
C GLU A 92 13.44 -7.50 -0.51
N ALA A 93 12.24 -7.31 -1.06
CA ALA A 93 11.30 -6.30 -0.56
C ALA A 93 10.95 -6.55 0.92
N LEU A 94 10.76 -7.80 1.34
CA LEU A 94 10.53 -8.15 2.75
C LEU A 94 11.74 -7.84 3.64
N ARG A 95 12.97 -8.10 3.19
CA ARG A 95 14.17 -7.72 3.96
C ARG A 95 14.25 -6.21 4.16
N ARG A 96 13.94 -5.43 3.13
CA ARG A 96 13.89 -3.96 3.20
C ARG A 96 12.77 -3.47 4.10
N LEU A 97 11.59 -4.10 4.06
CA LEU A 97 10.49 -3.83 4.99
C LEU A 97 10.94 -4.00 6.43
N LEU A 98 11.57 -5.13 6.76
CA LEU A 98 12.06 -5.41 8.11
C LEU A 98 13.15 -4.42 8.54
N ALA A 99 14.05 -4.00 7.64
CA ALA A 99 15.05 -2.99 7.93
C ALA A 99 14.39 -1.62 8.24
N LEU A 100 13.41 -1.22 7.44
CA LEU A 100 12.63 0.01 7.64
C LEU A 100 11.86 -0.01 8.96
N HIS A 101 11.20 -1.12 9.27
CA HIS A 101 10.41 -1.30 10.51
C HIS A 101 11.27 -1.26 11.78
N ARG A 102 12.56 -1.60 11.71
CA ARG A 102 13.51 -1.53 12.85
C ARG A 102 13.91 -0.12 13.23
N ASP A 103 13.61 0.87 12.40
CA ASP A 103 13.77 2.29 12.71
C ASP A 103 12.39 2.91 13.00
N PRO A 104 11.98 3.04 14.26
CA PRO A 104 10.65 3.51 14.61
C PRO A 104 10.34 4.93 14.12
N ALA A 105 11.36 5.81 14.07
CA ALA A 105 11.18 7.18 13.63
C ALA A 105 10.91 7.24 12.11
N LEU A 106 11.70 6.49 11.35
CA LEU A 106 11.54 6.39 9.90
C LEU A 106 10.23 5.67 9.54
N TRP A 107 9.89 4.59 10.27
CA TRP A 107 8.63 3.88 10.11
C TRP A 107 7.42 4.79 10.29
N ALA A 108 7.36 5.53 11.39
CA ALA A 108 6.28 6.48 11.68
C ALA A 108 6.14 7.57 10.61
N ARG A 109 7.26 8.04 10.03
CA ARG A 109 7.24 8.99 8.90
C ARG A 109 6.58 8.38 7.67
N VAL A 110 6.97 7.16 7.29
CA VAL A 110 6.37 6.46 6.14
C VAL A 110 4.88 6.24 6.36
N GLN A 111 4.46 5.79 7.54
CA GLN A 111 3.04 5.65 7.89
C GLN A 111 2.28 6.98 7.77
N LYS A 112 2.84 8.06 8.29
CA LYS A 112 2.24 9.40 8.19
C LYS A 112 2.04 9.84 6.74
N HIS A 113 3.05 9.63 5.88
CA HIS A 113 2.95 9.96 4.45
C HIS A 113 1.96 9.06 3.72
N ALA A 114 1.92 7.77 4.06
CA ALA A 114 0.92 6.84 3.54
C ALA A 114 -0.50 7.31 3.85
N MET A 115 -0.79 7.65 5.10
CA MET A 115 -2.11 8.14 5.54
C MET A 115 -2.50 9.50 4.94
N ALA A 116 -1.53 10.31 4.56
CA ALA A 116 -1.76 11.61 3.93
C ALA A 116 -2.07 11.52 2.43
N GLN A 117 -1.94 10.33 1.80
CA GLN A 117 -2.24 10.18 0.38
C GLN A 117 -3.72 10.45 0.08
N PRO A 118 -4.03 11.20 -1.00
CA PRO A 118 -5.40 11.57 -1.35
C PRO A 118 -6.13 10.42 -2.07
N VAL A 119 -6.26 9.26 -1.41
CA VAL A 119 -6.90 8.05 -1.96
C VAL A 119 -8.44 8.07 -1.86
N GLY A 120 -9.01 9.11 -1.30
CA GLY A 120 -10.47 9.27 -1.16
C GLY A 120 -11.12 9.96 -2.35
N TRP A 121 -12.46 9.97 -2.35
CA TRP A 121 -13.29 10.54 -3.41
C TRP A 121 -13.18 12.06 -3.56
N GLN A 122 -12.68 12.80 -2.59
CA GLN A 122 -12.63 14.27 -2.61
C GLN A 122 -11.90 14.82 -3.85
N THR A 123 -10.73 14.24 -4.17
CA THR A 123 -9.93 14.65 -5.33
C THR A 123 -10.61 14.25 -6.64
N SER A 124 -11.11 13.02 -6.72
CA SER A 124 -11.81 12.52 -7.92
C SER A 124 -13.11 13.26 -8.16
N ALA A 125 -13.92 13.53 -7.13
CA ALA A 125 -15.15 14.28 -7.25
C ALA A 125 -14.92 15.70 -7.78
N ALA A 126 -13.88 16.38 -7.31
CA ALA A 126 -13.51 17.70 -7.83
C ALA A 126 -13.09 17.66 -9.31
N ALA A 127 -12.39 16.61 -9.74
CA ALA A 127 -12.01 16.42 -11.15
C ALA A 127 -13.24 16.15 -12.01
N TYR A 128 -14.18 15.32 -11.58
CA TYR A 128 -15.45 15.10 -12.28
C TYR A 128 -16.31 16.36 -12.38
N ALA A 129 -16.40 17.15 -11.31
CA ALA A 129 -17.12 18.41 -11.34
C ALA A 129 -16.57 19.36 -12.42
N LYS A 130 -15.24 19.52 -12.49
CA LYS A 130 -14.58 20.33 -13.52
C LYS A 130 -14.86 19.79 -14.93
N LEU A 131 -14.83 18.47 -15.11
CA LEU A 131 -15.15 17.85 -16.40
C LEU A 131 -16.58 18.17 -16.82
N TYR A 132 -17.57 18.02 -15.93
CA TYR A 132 -18.96 18.33 -16.22
C TYR A 132 -19.16 19.82 -16.56
N GLU A 133 -18.53 20.73 -15.79
CA GLU A 133 -18.56 22.17 -16.12
C GLU A 133 -18.00 22.48 -17.49
N SER A 134 -16.91 21.80 -17.90
CA SER A 134 -16.30 22.02 -19.22
C SER A 134 -17.23 21.57 -20.37
N VAL A 135 -17.93 20.45 -20.18
CA VAL A 135 -18.89 19.93 -21.18
C VAL A 135 -20.12 20.81 -21.29
N LEU A 136 -20.60 21.40 -20.19
CA LEU A 136 -21.76 22.29 -20.20
C LEU A 136 -21.48 23.65 -20.83
N ARG A 137 -20.20 24.05 -20.94
CA ARG A 137 -19.78 25.31 -21.57
C ARG A 137 -19.39 25.18 -23.05
N ALA A 138 -19.28 23.92 -23.52
CA ALA A 138 -18.98 23.61 -24.93
C ALA A 138 -20.24 23.59 -25.78
#